data_373651afeec317488eec7ccb0615026c
#
_entry.id   373651afeec317488eec7ccb0615026c
#
_cell.length_a   1.000
_cell.length_b   1.000
_cell.length_c   1.000
_cell.angle_alpha   90.00
_cell.angle_beta   90.00
_cell.angle_gamma   90.00
#
_symmetry.space_group_name_H-M   'P 1'
#
loop_
_entity.id
_entity.type
_entity.pdbx_description
1 polymer ?
#
loop_
_entity_poly.entity_id
_entity_poly.type
_entity_poly.pdbx_seq_one_letter_code
_entity_poly.pdbx_strand_id
1 'polypeptide(L)'
;MNYSIVKKAAALGLFLAVCTSAVKAQKINENELKVNVGKISNSTEQLKKLEPVTFKYDVDKFKHLKLPAGSQYGFLASNVQPEFPNMVYEASKIYNSGKNNSKVAKYHEVQTENLIPVLVAAIKEQQMQIDVLTKEINLLKAKSK
;
A
#
# COMPACT_ATOMS: atom_id res chain seq x y z
N MET A 1 -6.17 -64.75 14.32
CA MET A 1 -6.24 -63.33 13.93
C MET A 1 -5.83 -62.52 15.18
N ASN A 2 -4.70 -61.81 15.13
CA ASN A 2 -4.09 -61.22 16.33
C ASN A 2 -4.89 -60.00 16.84
N TYR A 3 -5.65 -60.20 17.90
CA TYR A 3 -6.43 -59.13 18.60
C TYR A 3 -5.57 -57.89 18.98
N SER A 4 -4.29 -58.06 19.15
CA SER A 4 -3.36 -56.97 19.44
C SER A 4 -3.18 -56.00 18.28
N ILE A 5 -3.17 -56.48 17.04
CA ILE A 5 -3.02 -55.65 15.83
C ILE A 5 -4.30 -54.84 15.56
N VAL A 6 -5.45 -55.45 15.76
CA VAL A 6 -6.74 -54.79 15.60
C VAL A 6 -6.94 -53.68 16.61
N LYS A 7 -6.55 -53.86 17.86
CA LYS A 7 -6.61 -52.81 18.89
C LYS A 7 -5.66 -51.63 18.58
N LYS A 8 -4.47 -51.91 18.05
CA LYS A 8 -3.50 -50.86 17.65
C LYS A 8 -3.99 -50.08 16.41
N ALA A 9 -4.59 -50.76 15.44
CA ALA A 9 -5.17 -50.12 14.26
C ALA A 9 -6.41 -49.26 14.61
N ALA A 10 -7.28 -49.73 15.53
CA ALA A 10 -8.41 -48.95 16.03
C ALA A 10 -7.96 -47.71 16.82
N ALA A 11 -6.91 -47.79 17.63
CA ALA A 11 -6.37 -46.66 18.37
C ALA A 11 -5.73 -45.61 17.43
N LEU A 12 -5.05 -46.06 16.37
CA LEU A 12 -4.46 -45.18 15.36
C LEU A 12 -5.55 -44.45 14.51
N GLY A 13 -6.62 -45.17 14.17
CA GLY A 13 -7.77 -44.59 13.46
C GLY A 13 -8.51 -43.53 14.30
N LEU A 14 -8.66 -43.79 15.62
CA LEU A 14 -9.30 -42.82 16.53
C LEU A 14 -8.46 -41.55 16.71
N PHE A 15 -7.12 -41.67 16.73
CA PHE A 15 -6.19 -40.56 16.87
C PHE A 15 -6.20 -39.67 15.60
N LEU A 16 -6.32 -40.25 14.40
CA LEU A 16 -6.44 -39.51 13.14
C LEU A 16 -7.78 -38.77 13.02
N ALA A 17 -8.86 -39.32 13.58
CA ALA A 17 -10.17 -38.67 13.53
C ALA A 17 -10.29 -37.41 14.43
N VAL A 18 -9.50 -37.30 15.49
CA VAL A 18 -9.50 -36.16 16.41
C VAL A 18 -8.73 -34.97 15.84
N CYS A 19 -7.81 -35.18 14.87
CA CYS A 19 -7.02 -34.11 14.26
C CYS A 19 -7.77 -33.29 13.20
N THR A 20 -9.01 -33.62 12.86
CA THR A 20 -9.87 -32.80 11.99
C THR A 20 -10.67 -31.77 12.76
N SER A 21 -10.09 -31.14 13.78
CA SER A 21 -10.68 -29.93 14.34
C SER A 21 -10.71 -28.88 13.24
N ALA A 22 -11.92 -28.63 12.72
CA ALA A 22 -12.17 -27.66 11.67
C ALA A 22 -11.59 -26.31 12.08
N VAL A 23 -10.52 -25.89 11.44
CA VAL A 23 -10.02 -24.52 11.51
C VAL A 23 -11.15 -23.65 10.95
N LYS A 24 -12.00 -23.11 11.83
CA LYS A 24 -13.00 -22.12 11.43
C LYS A 24 -12.25 -20.85 11.13
N ALA A 25 -12.04 -20.56 9.85
CA ALA A 25 -11.59 -19.23 9.42
C ALA A 25 -12.65 -18.21 9.88
N GLN A 26 -12.31 -17.39 10.85
CA GLN A 26 -13.19 -16.33 11.34
C GLN A 26 -13.22 -15.23 10.28
N LYS A 27 -14.37 -15.01 9.65
CA LYS A 27 -14.59 -13.89 8.74
C LYS A 27 -14.74 -12.63 9.59
N ILE A 28 -13.70 -11.81 9.63
CA ILE A 28 -13.73 -10.52 10.31
C ILE A 28 -14.37 -9.50 9.36
N ASN A 29 -15.28 -8.68 9.86
CA ASN A 29 -15.91 -7.62 9.09
C ASN A 29 -14.92 -6.45 8.93
N GLU A 30 -14.85 -5.87 7.74
CA GLU A 30 -13.98 -4.72 7.46
C GLU A 30 -14.24 -3.54 8.41
N ASN A 31 -15.49 -3.29 8.78
CA ASN A 31 -15.88 -2.22 9.71
C ASN A 31 -15.38 -2.43 11.14
N GLU A 32 -15.03 -3.66 11.51
CA GLU A 32 -14.42 -3.98 12.82
C GLU A 32 -12.91 -3.75 12.80
N LEU A 33 -12.28 -3.87 11.62
CA LEU A 33 -10.85 -3.68 11.42
C LEU A 33 -10.47 -2.20 11.23
N LYS A 34 -11.35 -1.42 10.58
CA LYS A 34 -11.09 -0.03 10.23
C LYS A 34 -11.81 0.91 11.20
N VAL A 35 -11.04 1.61 12.01
CA VAL A 35 -11.56 2.61 12.95
C VAL A 35 -11.23 4.03 12.46
N ASN A 36 -11.95 5.04 12.96
CA ASN A 36 -11.74 6.45 12.62
C ASN A 36 -11.79 6.74 11.11
N VAL A 37 -12.71 6.06 10.40
CA VAL A 37 -12.89 6.27 8.97
C VAL A 37 -13.34 7.68 8.69
N GLY A 38 -12.51 8.46 8.00
CA GLY A 38 -12.76 9.84 7.64
C GLY A 38 -12.76 10.04 6.12
N LYS A 39 -13.41 11.12 5.68
CA LYS A 39 -13.40 11.52 4.28
C LYS A 39 -12.11 12.26 3.96
N ILE A 40 -11.47 11.94 2.81
CA ILE A 40 -10.31 12.67 2.31
C ILE A 40 -10.80 14.00 1.72
N SER A 41 -10.15 15.11 2.09
CA SER A 41 -10.46 16.46 1.63
C SER A 41 -9.18 17.23 1.33
N ASN A 42 -9.26 18.34 0.60
CA ASN A 42 -8.14 19.18 0.13
C ASN A 42 -7.13 18.41 -0.75
N SER A 43 -7.58 17.33 -1.37
CA SER A 43 -6.73 16.45 -2.15
C SER A 43 -6.11 17.16 -3.34
N THR A 44 -6.86 18.03 -4.01
CA THR A 44 -6.40 18.77 -5.18
C THR A 44 -5.26 19.70 -4.83
N GLU A 45 -5.35 20.43 -3.71
CA GLU A 45 -4.31 21.36 -3.27
C GLU A 45 -3.04 20.64 -2.81
N GLN A 46 -3.17 19.50 -2.12
CA GLN A 46 -2.04 18.70 -1.70
C GLN A 46 -1.31 18.05 -2.90
N LEU A 47 -2.08 17.50 -3.87
CA LEU A 47 -1.48 16.88 -5.06
C LEU A 47 -0.77 17.88 -5.97
N LYS A 48 -1.24 19.14 -6.06
CA LYS A 48 -0.57 20.19 -6.82
C LYS A 48 0.86 20.48 -6.35
N LYS A 49 1.18 20.17 -5.11
CA LYS A 49 2.51 20.37 -4.53
C LYS A 49 3.46 19.20 -4.76
N LEU A 50 2.93 18.07 -5.23
CA LEU A 50 3.76 16.92 -5.56
C LEU A 50 4.40 17.10 -6.94
N GLU A 51 5.68 16.74 -7.02
CA GLU A 51 6.46 16.77 -8.25
C GLU A 51 6.75 15.33 -8.70
N PRO A 52 6.02 14.81 -9.71
CA PRO A 52 6.33 13.52 -10.30
C PRO A 52 7.64 13.61 -11.07
N VAL A 53 8.52 12.65 -10.84
CA VAL A 53 9.85 12.62 -11.44
C VAL A 53 10.14 11.29 -12.12
N THR A 54 11.05 11.32 -13.08
CA THR A 54 11.73 10.13 -13.55
C THR A 54 13.10 10.05 -12.90
N PHE A 55 13.52 8.87 -12.47
CA PHE A 55 14.82 8.66 -11.85
C PHE A 55 15.42 7.31 -12.23
N LYS A 56 16.69 7.13 -11.95
CA LYS A 56 17.39 5.84 -12.02
C LYS A 56 18.13 5.62 -10.71
N TYR A 57 18.14 4.39 -10.25
CA TYR A 57 19.02 4.01 -9.16
C TYR A 57 20.47 3.92 -9.65
N ASP A 58 21.41 4.34 -8.84
CA ASP A 58 22.85 4.12 -9.08
C ASP A 58 23.18 2.65 -8.73
N VAL A 59 22.86 1.76 -9.68
CA VAL A 59 23.05 0.32 -9.50
C VAL A 59 24.53 -0.08 -9.43
N ASP A 60 25.43 0.74 -9.95
CA ASP A 60 26.87 0.47 -9.91
C ASP A 60 27.44 0.76 -8.54
N LYS A 61 27.06 1.85 -7.92
CA LYS A 61 27.44 2.23 -6.57
C LYS A 61 26.78 1.35 -5.50
N PHE A 62 25.52 0.98 -5.72
CA PHE A 62 24.70 0.24 -4.76
C PHE A 62 24.37 -1.19 -5.21
N LYS A 63 25.32 -1.88 -5.87
CA LYS A 63 25.17 -3.26 -6.36
C LYS A 63 24.62 -4.24 -5.30
N HIS A 64 25.07 -4.05 -4.06
CA HIS A 64 24.65 -4.89 -2.93
C HIS A 64 23.17 -4.76 -2.57
N LEU A 65 22.49 -3.68 -2.98
CA LEU A 65 21.07 -3.47 -2.73
C LEU A 65 20.16 -4.14 -3.77
N LYS A 66 20.71 -4.57 -4.92
CA LYS A 66 19.95 -5.19 -6.02
C LYS A 66 18.72 -4.37 -6.39
N LEU A 67 18.92 -3.07 -6.60
CA LEU A 67 17.88 -2.14 -7.01
C LEU A 67 17.52 -2.35 -8.49
N PRO A 68 16.29 -1.97 -8.91
CA PRO A 68 15.88 -2.05 -10.31
C PRO A 68 16.79 -1.21 -11.20
N ALA A 69 17.19 -1.78 -12.36
CA ALA A 69 17.89 -1.03 -13.39
C ALA A 69 16.89 -0.29 -14.30
N GLY A 70 17.38 0.79 -14.97
CA GLY A 70 16.58 1.57 -15.91
C GLY A 70 15.81 2.72 -15.28
N SER A 71 15.04 3.44 -16.11
CA SER A 71 14.23 4.57 -15.68
C SER A 71 13.01 4.11 -14.90
N GLN A 72 12.76 4.77 -13.78
CA GLN A 72 11.59 4.60 -12.94
C GLN A 72 10.78 5.91 -12.94
N TYR A 73 9.49 5.80 -12.67
CA TYR A 73 8.59 6.92 -12.46
C TYR A 73 8.15 6.92 -10.99
N GLY A 74 8.11 8.08 -10.37
CA GLY A 74 7.69 8.16 -8.97
C GLY A 74 7.88 9.54 -8.38
N PHE A 75 8.09 9.56 -7.08
CA PHE A 75 8.28 10.78 -6.31
C PHE A 75 9.51 10.64 -5.42
N LEU A 76 10.16 11.76 -5.15
CA LEU A 76 11.17 11.81 -4.10
C LEU A 76 10.48 11.87 -2.73
N ALA A 77 10.95 11.08 -1.77
CA ALA A 77 10.41 11.05 -0.41
C ALA A 77 10.42 12.44 0.24
N SER A 78 11.43 13.26 -0.03
CA SER A 78 11.55 14.64 0.46
C SER A 78 10.45 15.58 -0.08
N ASN A 79 9.91 15.31 -1.26
CA ASN A 79 8.80 16.08 -1.83
C ASN A 79 7.44 15.62 -1.27
N VAL A 80 7.27 14.31 -1.04
CA VAL A 80 6.00 13.74 -0.55
C VAL A 80 5.81 13.97 0.96
N GLN A 81 6.87 13.90 1.74
CA GLN A 81 6.81 13.93 3.20
C GLN A 81 6.10 15.16 3.81
N PRO A 82 6.26 16.39 3.30
CA PRO A 82 5.55 17.55 3.84
C PRO A 82 4.03 17.49 3.68
N GLU A 83 3.54 16.89 2.58
CA GLU A 83 2.11 16.84 2.26
C GLU A 83 1.45 15.54 2.74
N PHE A 84 2.19 14.45 2.68
CA PHE A 84 1.72 13.10 3.03
C PHE A 84 2.74 12.35 3.88
N PRO A 85 2.99 12.78 5.13
CA PRO A 85 4.01 12.17 5.98
C PRO A 85 3.79 10.67 6.22
N ASN A 86 2.54 10.22 6.27
CA ASN A 86 2.18 8.81 6.48
C ASN A 86 2.43 7.93 5.25
N MET A 87 2.77 8.51 4.10
CA MET A 87 3.09 7.76 2.89
C MET A 87 4.61 7.56 2.70
N VAL A 88 5.42 8.17 3.54
CA VAL A 88 6.87 8.02 3.54
C VAL A 88 7.29 7.17 4.73
N TYR A 89 8.06 6.14 4.47
CA TYR A 89 8.56 5.24 5.50
C TYR A 89 10.05 4.93 5.33
N GLU A 90 10.71 4.56 6.42
CA GLU A 90 12.08 4.06 6.37
C GLU A 90 12.08 2.60 5.94
N ALA A 91 12.51 2.34 4.73
CA ALA A 91 12.78 1.00 4.23
C ALA A 91 14.17 0.53 4.69
N SER A 92 14.31 -0.77 4.93
CA SER A 92 15.58 -1.38 5.28
C SER A 92 15.87 -2.60 4.43
N LYS A 93 17.13 -2.75 4.03
CA LYS A 93 17.58 -3.90 3.24
C LYS A 93 18.86 -4.47 3.83
N ILE A 94 18.82 -5.75 4.18
CA ILE A 94 20.00 -6.46 4.66
C ILE A 94 20.84 -6.91 3.47
N TYR A 95 22.15 -6.70 3.53
CA TYR A 95 23.09 -7.14 2.53
C TYR A 95 24.38 -7.72 3.13
N ASN A 96 25.02 -8.62 2.42
CA ASN A 96 26.26 -9.24 2.86
C ASN A 96 27.44 -8.26 2.60
N SER A 97 28.21 -8.01 3.64
CA SER A 97 29.39 -7.12 3.63
C SER A 97 30.70 -7.87 3.87
N GLY A 98 30.78 -9.13 3.45
CA GLY A 98 31.93 -10.02 3.65
C GLY A 98 31.57 -11.37 4.25
N LYS A 99 32.59 -12.21 4.54
CA LYS A 99 32.38 -13.53 5.10
C LYS A 99 31.77 -13.40 6.51
N ASN A 100 30.57 -13.93 6.71
CA ASN A 100 29.82 -13.92 7.99
C ASN A 100 29.51 -12.51 8.53
N ASN A 101 29.41 -11.47 7.66
CA ASN A 101 29.09 -10.13 8.10
C ASN A 101 27.92 -9.57 7.25
N SER A 102 26.82 -9.19 7.89
CA SER A 102 25.67 -8.55 7.26
C SER A 102 25.55 -7.10 7.74
N LYS A 103 25.20 -6.20 6.83
CA LYS A 103 24.89 -4.80 7.13
C LYS A 103 23.47 -4.48 6.71
N VAL A 104 22.91 -3.43 7.30
CA VAL A 104 21.59 -2.91 6.98
C VAL A 104 21.75 -1.56 6.30
N ALA A 105 21.24 -1.43 5.09
CA ALA A 105 21.03 -0.14 4.45
C ALA A 105 19.63 0.36 4.80
N LYS A 106 19.51 1.65 5.14
CA LYS A 106 18.26 2.33 5.43
C LYS A 106 18.08 3.48 4.45
N TYR A 107 16.86 3.64 3.94
CA TYR A 107 16.51 4.71 3.01
C TYR A 107 15.01 4.98 3.06
N HIS A 108 14.58 6.17 2.62
CA HIS A 108 13.16 6.49 2.58
C HIS A 108 12.54 6.02 1.27
N GLU A 109 11.35 5.44 1.38
CA GLU A 109 10.49 5.06 0.26
C GLU A 109 9.12 5.69 0.39
N VAL A 110 8.43 5.83 -0.74
CA VAL A 110 7.06 6.35 -0.82
C VAL A 110 6.11 5.21 -1.17
N GLN A 111 5.06 5.05 -0.37
CA GLN A 111 3.93 4.15 -0.69
C GLN A 111 3.01 4.82 -1.70
N THR A 112 3.38 4.75 -2.99
CA THR A 112 2.64 5.41 -4.08
C THR A 112 1.22 4.89 -4.26
N GLU A 113 0.95 3.65 -3.87
CA GLU A 113 -0.40 3.06 -3.91
C GLU A 113 -1.40 3.84 -3.04
N ASN A 114 -0.94 4.42 -1.95
CA ASN A 114 -1.78 5.23 -1.06
C ASN A 114 -2.22 6.56 -1.69
N LEU A 115 -1.61 6.98 -2.79
CA LEU A 115 -2.06 8.14 -3.56
C LEU A 115 -3.33 7.86 -4.37
N ILE A 116 -3.66 6.60 -4.67
CA ILE A 116 -4.85 6.25 -5.47
C ILE A 116 -6.14 6.82 -4.86
N PRO A 117 -6.49 6.58 -3.59
CA PRO A 117 -7.68 7.17 -2.99
C PRO A 117 -7.64 8.70 -2.93
N VAL A 118 -6.46 9.30 -2.79
CA VAL A 118 -6.27 10.75 -2.81
C VAL A 118 -6.53 11.31 -4.21
N LEU A 119 -6.07 10.62 -5.26
CA LEU A 119 -6.37 10.98 -6.66
C LEU A 119 -7.87 10.90 -6.95
N VAL A 120 -8.55 9.87 -6.45
CA VAL A 120 -10.02 9.74 -6.59
C VAL A 120 -10.73 10.89 -5.89
N ALA A 121 -10.28 11.29 -4.71
CA ALA A 121 -10.84 12.43 -3.98
C ALA A 121 -10.61 13.75 -4.76
N ALA A 122 -9.41 13.96 -5.29
CA ALA A 122 -9.08 15.15 -6.09
C ALA A 122 -9.90 15.25 -7.38
N ILE A 123 -10.11 14.13 -8.08
CA ILE A 123 -10.97 14.11 -9.27
C ILE A 123 -12.41 14.52 -8.90
N LYS A 124 -12.94 14.04 -7.78
CA LYS A 124 -14.28 14.43 -7.30
C LYS A 124 -14.34 15.90 -6.91
N GLU A 125 -13.29 16.44 -6.28
CA GLU A 125 -13.19 17.87 -5.96
C GLU A 125 -13.18 18.72 -7.25
N GLN A 126 -12.37 18.33 -8.26
CA GLN A 126 -12.32 19.01 -9.55
C GLN A 126 -13.66 18.92 -10.28
N GLN A 127 -14.36 17.78 -10.25
CA GLN A 127 -15.68 17.67 -10.86
C GLN A 127 -16.69 18.62 -10.22
N MET A 128 -16.70 18.74 -8.89
CA MET A 128 -17.56 19.72 -8.20
C MET A 128 -17.26 21.16 -8.61
N GLN A 129 -15.98 21.51 -8.80
CA GLN A 129 -15.58 22.84 -9.25
C GLN A 129 -16.05 23.11 -10.69
N ILE A 130 -15.92 22.13 -11.59
CA ILE A 130 -16.41 22.21 -12.97
C ILE A 130 -17.93 22.41 -12.98
N ASP A 131 -18.69 21.69 -12.16
CA ASP A 131 -20.14 21.82 -12.08
C ASP A 131 -20.56 23.21 -11.59
N VAL A 132 -19.85 23.79 -10.63
CA VAL A 132 -20.07 25.16 -10.15
C VAL A 132 -19.81 26.18 -11.27
N LEU A 133 -18.63 26.09 -11.90
CA LEU A 133 -18.27 26.99 -13.00
C LEU A 133 -19.25 26.88 -14.18
N THR A 134 -19.71 25.68 -14.49
CA THR A 134 -20.70 25.47 -15.56
C THR A 134 -22.02 26.17 -15.24
N LYS A 135 -22.48 26.10 -13.98
CA LYS A 135 -23.69 26.82 -13.55
C LYS A 135 -23.52 28.32 -13.63
N GLU A 136 -22.39 28.86 -13.20
CA GLU A 136 -22.07 30.29 -13.27
C GLU A 136 -22.05 30.78 -14.70
N ILE A 137 -21.41 30.06 -15.62
CA ILE A 137 -21.38 30.38 -17.06
C ILE A 137 -22.82 30.43 -17.63
N ASN A 138 -23.66 29.46 -17.29
CA ASN A 138 -25.03 29.40 -17.76
C ASN A 138 -25.87 30.58 -17.22
N LEU A 139 -25.67 30.98 -15.98
CA LEU A 139 -26.31 32.15 -15.37
C LEU A 139 -25.87 33.47 -16.06
N LEU A 140 -24.57 33.62 -16.36
CA LEU A 140 -24.06 34.79 -17.07
C LEU A 140 -24.60 34.87 -18.49
N LYS A 141 -24.66 33.77 -19.22
CA LYS A 141 -25.26 33.69 -20.56
C LYS A 141 -26.74 34.04 -20.55
N ALA A 142 -27.48 33.66 -19.51
CA ALA A 142 -28.91 34.01 -19.39
C ALA A 142 -29.12 35.50 -19.11
N LYS A 143 -28.18 36.16 -18.39
CA LYS A 143 -28.25 37.62 -18.10
C LYS A 143 -27.80 38.50 -19.26
N SER A 144 -27.06 37.95 -20.23
CA SER A 144 -26.54 38.71 -21.39
C SER A 144 -27.48 38.67 -22.62
N LYS A 145 -28.63 38.02 -22.48
CA LYS A 145 -29.75 38.05 -23.45
C LYS A 145 -30.83 39.02 -22.98
#